data_63439ddc740e17a960d2d7cc02a76d00
#
_entry.id   63439ddc740e17a960d2d7cc02a76d00
#
_cell.length_a   1.000
_cell.length_b   1.000
_cell.length_c   1.000
_cell.angle_alpha   90.00
_cell.angle_beta   90.00
_cell.angle_gamma   90.00
#
_symmetry.space_group_name_H-M   'P 1'
#
loop_
_entity.id
_entity.type
_entity.pdbx_description
1 polymer ?
#
loop_
_entity_poly.entity_id
_entity_poly.type
_entity_poly.pdbx_seq_one_letter_code
_entity_poly.pdbx_strand_id
1 'polypeptide(L)'
;MQFPVYFENLITELSRLPGIGRKTAQRLAIFITDMEDNKALSISRAIEEAVNNLKPCDTCGCLTDNGKCLFCSDPFRNDDVICVVENTIDIVAMEKLKNYKGRYHVLGGVISPLDGIGPDHLRIYTLLSRKIGRAHV
;
A
#
# COMPACT_ATOMS: atom_id res chain seq x y z
N MET A 1 -30.39 2.19 19.91
CA MET A 1 -30.23 3.61 19.76
C MET A 1 -29.43 3.91 18.49
N GLN A 2 -29.89 4.85 17.74
CA GLN A 2 -29.27 5.20 16.46
C GLN A 2 -28.75 6.63 16.48
N PHE A 3 -27.57 6.78 15.94
CA PHE A 3 -27.00 8.09 15.70
C PHE A 3 -27.54 8.68 14.38
N PRO A 4 -27.34 9.96 14.13
CA PRO A 4 -27.66 10.54 12.83
C PRO A 4 -27.01 9.74 11.69
N VAL A 5 -27.69 9.66 10.55
CA VAL A 5 -27.28 8.77 9.45
C VAL A 5 -25.85 9.05 8.97
N TYR A 6 -25.45 10.30 8.89
CA TYR A 6 -24.10 10.63 8.44
C TYR A 6 -23.03 10.17 9.42
N PHE A 7 -23.33 10.22 10.72
CA PHE A 7 -22.43 9.73 11.75
C PHE A 7 -22.31 8.22 11.70
N GLU A 8 -23.44 7.52 11.57
CA GLU A 8 -23.44 6.06 11.43
C GLU A 8 -22.66 5.60 10.18
N ASN A 9 -22.80 6.32 9.06
CA ASN A 9 -22.06 6.01 7.85
C ASN A 9 -20.56 6.16 8.04
N LEU A 10 -20.14 7.22 8.72
CA LEU A 10 -18.72 7.45 9.00
C LEU A 10 -18.15 6.34 9.88
N ILE A 11 -18.86 5.96 10.94
CA ILE A 11 -18.47 4.87 11.84
C ILE A 11 -18.33 3.58 11.04
N THR A 12 -19.30 3.26 10.21
CA THR A 12 -19.29 2.04 9.39
C THR A 12 -18.09 2.00 8.46
N GLU A 13 -17.81 3.09 7.76
CA GLU A 13 -16.68 3.13 6.84
C GLU A 13 -15.33 3.03 7.57
N LEU A 14 -15.19 3.71 8.70
CA LEU A 14 -13.95 3.62 9.49
C LEU A 14 -13.74 2.21 10.04
N SER A 15 -14.82 1.51 10.41
CA SER A 15 -14.72 0.15 10.95
C SER A 15 -14.34 -0.90 9.91
N ARG A 16 -14.34 -0.56 8.62
CA ARG A 16 -13.83 -1.42 7.56
C ARG A 16 -12.31 -1.51 7.52
N LEU A 17 -11.64 -0.56 8.15
CA LEU A 17 -10.18 -0.52 8.15
C LEU A 17 -9.63 -1.60 9.10
N PRO A 18 -8.55 -2.30 8.71
CA PRO A 18 -7.96 -3.34 9.56
C PRO A 18 -7.55 -2.78 10.92
N GLY A 19 -7.86 -3.50 11.97
CA GLY A 19 -7.50 -3.08 13.33
C GLY A 19 -8.43 -2.06 13.94
N ILE A 20 -9.45 -1.59 13.21
CA ILE A 20 -10.41 -0.62 13.73
C ILE A 20 -11.76 -1.32 13.93
N GLY A 21 -12.07 -1.62 15.20
CA GLY A 21 -13.39 -2.11 15.57
C GLY A 21 -14.39 -0.98 15.71
N ARG A 22 -15.65 -1.34 15.95
CA ARG A 22 -16.72 -0.35 15.99
C ARG A 22 -16.51 0.70 17.08
N LYS A 23 -16.01 0.30 18.24
CA LYS A 23 -15.80 1.24 19.34
C LYS A 23 -14.72 2.27 19.02
N THR A 24 -13.63 1.82 18.44
CA THR A 24 -12.57 2.72 17.98
C THR A 24 -13.07 3.62 16.85
N ALA A 25 -13.86 3.07 15.93
CA ALA A 25 -14.45 3.85 14.85
C ALA A 25 -15.35 4.95 15.36
N GLN A 26 -16.14 4.69 16.41
CA GLN A 26 -16.97 5.72 17.05
C GLN A 26 -16.12 6.86 17.61
N ARG A 27 -15.03 6.53 18.28
CA ARG A 27 -14.11 7.52 18.86
C ARG A 27 -13.42 8.34 17.78
N LEU A 28 -12.99 7.71 16.70
CA LEU A 28 -12.39 8.40 15.56
C LEU A 28 -13.41 9.31 14.87
N ALA A 29 -14.64 8.84 14.71
CA ALA A 29 -15.70 9.62 14.08
C ALA A 29 -15.99 10.89 14.88
N ILE A 30 -16.06 10.80 16.20
CA ILE A 30 -16.23 11.97 17.06
C ILE A 30 -15.06 12.93 16.88
N PHE A 31 -13.83 12.41 16.91
CA PHE A 31 -12.65 13.24 16.72
C PHE A 31 -12.69 13.99 15.38
N ILE A 32 -13.04 13.27 14.30
CA ILE A 32 -13.10 13.86 12.96
C ILE A 32 -14.15 14.95 12.88
N THR A 33 -15.33 14.71 13.46
CA THR A 33 -16.41 15.72 13.42
C THR A 33 -16.13 16.95 14.29
N ASP A 34 -15.24 16.83 15.27
CA ASP A 34 -14.80 17.94 16.11
C ASP A 34 -13.61 18.70 15.52
N MET A 35 -12.97 18.20 14.48
CA MET A 35 -11.88 18.90 13.80
C MET A 35 -12.41 20.15 13.08
N GLU A 36 -11.50 21.08 12.81
CA GLU A 36 -11.79 22.17 11.88
C GLU A 36 -12.19 21.58 10.52
N ASP A 37 -13.22 22.16 9.89
CA ASP A 37 -13.79 21.64 8.66
C ASP A 37 -12.74 21.39 7.57
N ASN A 38 -11.82 22.34 7.38
CA ASN A 38 -10.78 22.23 6.36
C ASN A 38 -9.81 21.07 6.63
N LYS A 39 -9.55 20.76 7.89
CA LYS A 39 -8.67 19.63 8.27
C LYS A 39 -9.36 18.30 8.08
N ALA A 40 -10.63 18.21 8.49
CA ALA A 40 -11.41 16.99 8.29
C ALA A 40 -11.60 16.68 6.80
N LEU A 41 -11.96 17.67 6.00
CA LEU A 41 -12.13 17.51 4.56
C LEU A 41 -10.81 17.24 3.86
N SER A 42 -9.69 17.69 4.42
CA SER A 42 -8.36 17.38 3.91
C SER A 42 -8.06 15.88 3.99
N ILE A 43 -8.49 15.21 5.06
CA ILE A 43 -8.35 13.75 5.18
C ILE A 43 -9.14 13.06 4.08
N SER A 44 -10.39 13.46 3.89
CA SER A 44 -11.25 12.91 2.85
C SER A 44 -10.64 13.07 1.46
N ARG A 45 -10.12 14.26 1.16
CA ARG A 45 -9.49 14.55 -0.14
C ARG A 45 -8.21 13.75 -0.34
N ALA A 46 -7.40 13.59 0.70
CA ALA A 46 -6.18 12.81 0.62
C ALA A 46 -6.46 11.35 0.29
N ILE A 47 -7.51 10.77 0.88
CA ILE A 47 -7.94 9.40 0.58
C ILE A 47 -8.38 9.29 -0.88
N GLU A 48 -9.22 10.20 -1.33
CA GLU A 48 -9.71 10.20 -2.70
C GLU A 48 -8.58 10.34 -3.71
N GLU A 49 -7.67 11.28 -3.50
CA GLU A 49 -6.54 11.51 -4.38
C GLU A 49 -5.59 10.29 -4.41
N ALA A 50 -5.36 9.66 -3.28
CA ALA A 50 -4.53 8.46 -3.21
C ALA A 50 -5.16 7.32 -4.01
N VAL A 51 -6.45 7.06 -3.81
CA VAL A 51 -7.15 5.98 -4.51
C VAL A 51 -7.17 6.23 -6.03
N ASN A 52 -7.35 7.47 -6.44
CA ASN A 52 -7.46 7.82 -7.86
C ASN A 52 -6.11 7.88 -8.59
N ASN A 53 -5.02 8.15 -7.89
CA ASN A 53 -3.74 8.43 -8.52
C ASN A 53 -2.64 7.40 -8.25
N LEU A 54 -2.75 6.62 -7.19
CA LEU A 54 -1.74 5.62 -6.88
C LEU A 54 -2.06 4.30 -7.56
N LYS A 55 -1.05 3.72 -8.20
CA LYS A 55 -1.12 2.40 -8.84
C LYS A 55 0.19 1.66 -8.59
N PRO A 56 0.16 0.32 -8.65
CA PRO A 56 1.41 -0.43 -8.62
C PRO A 56 2.27 -0.12 -9.83
N CYS A 57 3.57 0.03 -9.62
CA CYS A 57 4.54 0.16 -10.71
C CYS A 57 4.40 -1.03 -11.67
N ASP A 58 4.40 -0.78 -12.97
CA ASP A 58 4.22 -1.81 -13.98
C ASP A 58 5.31 -2.88 -13.93
N THR A 59 6.50 -2.53 -13.47
CA THR A 59 7.63 -3.45 -13.40
C THR A 59 7.73 -4.18 -12.07
N CYS A 60 7.66 -3.45 -10.96
CA CYS A 60 7.99 -4.03 -9.64
C CYS A 60 6.81 -4.07 -8.65
N GLY A 61 5.71 -3.39 -8.93
CA GLY A 61 4.56 -3.37 -8.03
C GLY A 61 4.61 -2.35 -6.91
N CYS A 62 5.70 -1.60 -6.77
CA CYS A 62 5.78 -0.52 -5.79
C CYS A 62 4.74 0.56 -6.13
N LEU A 63 4.08 1.10 -5.12
CA LEU A 63 3.10 2.17 -5.35
C LEU A 63 3.75 3.39 -5.99
N THR A 64 3.13 3.89 -7.06
CA THR A 64 3.60 5.06 -7.79
C THR A 64 2.42 5.81 -8.41
N ASP A 65 2.64 7.05 -8.76
CA ASP A 65 1.62 7.89 -9.39
C ASP A 65 1.83 8.07 -10.90
N ASN A 66 2.88 7.50 -11.48
CA ASN A 66 3.19 7.71 -12.90
C ASN A 66 3.69 6.46 -13.64
N GLY A 67 3.16 5.30 -13.30
CA GLY A 67 3.41 4.05 -14.04
C GLY A 67 4.71 3.36 -13.71
N LYS A 68 5.82 4.08 -13.59
CA LYS A 68 7.13 3.51 -13.26
C LYS A 68 7.71 4.23 -12.04
N CYS A 69 8.04 3.47 -11.00
CA CYS A 69 8.46 4.04 -9.72
C CYS A 69 9.90 4.59 -9.75
N LEU A 70 10.26 5.29 -8.69
CA LEU A 70 11.59 5.89 -8.53
C LEU A 70 12.70 4.85 -8.62
N PHE A 71 12.48 3.67 -8.07
CA PHE A 71 13.51 2.62 -8.01
C PHE A 71 13.74 1.98 -9.37
N CYS A 72 12.66 1.73 -10.12
CA CYS A 72 12.77 1.19 -11.47
C CYS A 72 13.32 2.19 -12.46
N SER A 73 13.14 3.48 -12.20
CA SER A 73 13.60 4.57 -13.07
C SER A 73 15.02 5.03 -12.77
N ASP A 74 15.59 4.62 -11.64
CA ASP A 74 16.92 5.05 -11.22
C ASP A 74 17.99 4.29 -12.02
N PRO A 75 18.76 4.99 -12.91
CA PRO A 75 19.76 4.34 -13.72
C PRO A 75 20.99 3.86 -12.95
N PHE A 76 21.17 4.33 -11.72
CA PHE A 76 22.35 3.99 -10.91
C PHE A 76 22.16 2.75 -10.07
N ARG A 77 20.98 2.11 -10.12
CA ARG A 77 20.75 0.88 -9.37
C ARG A 77 21.19 -0.34 -10.17
N ASN A 78 21.67 -1.35 -9.44
CA ASN A 78 22.16 -2.58 -10.01
C ASN A 78 20.98 -3.46 -10.46
N ASP A 79 20.95 -3.78 -11.76
CA ASP A 79 19.90 -4.63 -12.33
C ASP A 79 20.07 -6.11 -12.01
N ASP A 80 21.22 -6.51 -11.50
CA ASP A 80 21.51 -7.93 -11.26
C ASP A 80 20.94 -8.44 -9.94
N VAL A 81 20.43 -7.55 -9.09
CA VAL A 81 19.91 -7.93 -7.77
C VAL A 81 18.50 -7.37 -7.60
N ILE A 82 17.60 -8.24 -7.24
CA ILE A 82 16.21 -7.88 -6.94
C ILE A 82 15.88 -8.30 -5.50
N CYS A 83 15.48 -7.35 -4.67
CA CYS A 83 14.96 -7.63 -3.34
C CYS A 83 13.45 -7.82 -3.42
N VAL A 84 12.97 -9.01 -3.14
CA VAL A 84 11.54 -9.33 -3.15
C VAL A 84 10.96 -9.03 -1.79
N VAL A 85 9.93 -8.19 -1.75
CA VAL A 85 9.29 -7.76 -0.51
C VAL A 85 7.78 -7.98 -0.59
N GLU A 86 7.14 -8.01 0.55
CA GLU A 86 5.69 -8.19 0.65
C GLU A 86 4.94 -6.94 0.21
N ASN A 87 5.33 -5.78 0.74
CA ASN A 87 4.63 -4.51 0.52
C ASN A 87 5.59 -3.36 0.24
N THR A 88 5.06 -2.28 -0.31
CA THR A 88 5.82 -1.04 -0.56
C THR A 88 6.50 -0.51 0.72
N ILE A 89 5.87 -0.67 1.88
CA ILE A 89 6.44 -0.20 3.15
C ILE A 89 7.76 -0.91 3.48
N ASP A 90 7.92 -2.16 3.08
CA ASP A 90 9.17 -2.90 3.31
C ASP A 90 10.34 -2.27 2.56
N ILE A 91 10.06 -1.65 1.41
CA ILE A 91 11.08 -0.90 0.67
C ILE A 91 11.58 0.28 1.50
N VAL A 92 10.69 0.98 2.17
CA VAL A 92 11.07 2.11 3.03
C VAL A 92 12.06 1.65 4.11
N ALA A 93 11.80 0.49 4.71
CA ALA A 93 12.69 -0.08 5.71
C ALA A 93 14.07 -0.41 5.11
N MET A 94 14.10 -1.00 3.92
CA MET A 94 15.35 -1.32 3.23
C MET A 94 16.14 -0.07 2.84
N GLU A 95 15.47 0.97 2.38
CA GLU A 95 16.13 2.22 1.96
C GLU A 95 16.74 2.98 3.14
N LYS A 96 16.23 2.79 4.34
CA LYS A 96 16.82 3.38 5.55
C LYS A 96 18.21 2.86 5.84
N LEU A 97 18.54 1.67 5.38
CA LEU A 97 19.87 1.08 5.55
C LEU A 97 20.94 1.73 4.67
N LYS A 98 20.51 2.40 3.60
CA LYS A 98 21.35 3.18 2.67
C LYS A 98 22.49 2.42 1.97
N ASN A 99 22.57 1.11 2.15
CA ASN A 99 23.61 0.30 1.52
C ASN A 99 23.09 -0.64 0.44
N TYR A 100 21.76 -0.72 0.24
CA TYR A 100 21.18 -1.51 -0.83
C TYR A 100 21.08 -0.69 -2.11
N LYS A 101 21.64 -1.18 -3.21
CA LYS A 101 21.66 -0.49 -4.51
C LYS A 101 21.02 -1.29 -5.62
N GLY A 102 20.30 -2.36 -5.28
CA GLY A 102 19.60 -3.19 -6.27
C GLY A 102 18.18 -2.69 -6.57
N ARG A 103 17.45 -3.55 -7.27
CA ARG A 103 16.05 -3.30 -7.60
C ARG A 103 15.13 -3.97 -6.58
N TYR A 104 13.85 -3.69 -6.68
CA TYR A 104 12.83 -4.27 -5.80
C TYR A 104 11.76 -4.99 -6.61
N HIS A 105 11.06 -5.88 -5.94
CA HIS A 105 9.82 -6.46 -6.45
C HIS A 105 8.83 -6.63 -5.30
N VAL A 106 7.66 -6.02 -5.45
CA VAL A 106 6.61 -6.04 -4.43
C VAL A 106 5.58 -7.09 -4.81
N LEU A 107 5.44 -8.13 -3.97
CA LEU A 107 4.49 -9.20 -4.22
C LEU A 107 3.04 -8.78 -3.98
N GLY A 108 2.81 -7.89 -3.02
CA GLY A 108 1.48 -7.45 -2.65
C GLY A 108 0.85 -8.28 -1.54
N GLY A 109 1.63 -9.14 -0.89
CA GLY A 109 1.18 -9.99 0.19
C GLY A 109 2.03 -11.26 0.29
N VAL A 110 1.55 -12.22 1.07
CA VAL A 110 2.17 -13.54 1.20
C VAL A 110 1.15 -14.62 0.85
N ILE A 111 1.63 -15.79 0.44
CA ILE A 111 0.76 -16.94 0.21
C ILE A 111 0.14 -17.35 1.55
N SER A 112 -1.19 -17.38 1.61
CA SER A 112 -1.92 -17.75 2.81
C SER A 112 -3.14 -18.58 2.42
N PRO A 113 -3.03 -19.92 2.43
CA PRO A 113 -4.17 -20.78 2.07
C PRO A 113 -5.39 -20.55 2.98
N LEU A 114 -5.17 -20.22 4.26
CA LEU A 114 -6.25 -19.98 5.20
C LEU A 114 -7.05 -18.72 4.85
N ASP A 115 -6.40 -17.72 4.25
CA ASP A 115 -7.05 -16.48 3.82
C ASP A 115 -7.44 -16.51 2.34
N GLY A 116 -7.26 -17.65 1.67
CA GLY A 116 -7.57 -17.81 0.27
C GLY A 116 -6.61 -17.09 -0.66
N ILE A 117 -5.40 -16.76 -0.19
CA ILE A 117 -4.39 -16.06 -0.99
C ILE A 117 -3.42 -17.07 -1.58
N GLY A 118 -3.50 -17.26 -2.89
CA GLY A 118 -2.59 -18.10 -3.65
C GLY A 118 -1.67 -17.27 -4.56
N PRO A 119 -0.83 -17.95 -5.37
CA PRO A 119 0.11 -17.26 -6.27
C PRO A 119 -0.57 -16.28 -7.24
N ASP A 120 -1.81 -16.55 -7.64
CA ASP A 120 -2.55 -15.70 -8.59
C ASP A 120 -2.94 -14.35 -8.01
N HIS A 121 -2.99 -14.23 -6.69
CA HIS A 121 -3.32 -12.99 -5.99
C HIS A 121 -2.10 -12.10 -5.76
N LEU A 122 -0.92 -12.60 -6.10
CA LEU A 122 0.35 -11.93 -5.87
C LEU A 122 1.07 -11.69 -7.20
N ARG A 123 2.09 -10.83 -7.19
CA ARG A 123 2.88 -10.53 -8.39
C ARG A 123 4.02 -11.52 -8.62
N ILE A 124 3.76 -12.81 -8.42
CA ILE A 124 4.77 -13.86 -8.61
C ILE A 124 5.07 -14.02 -10.09
N TYR A 125 4.05 -14.07 -10.94
CA TYR A 125 4.24 -14.25 -12.38
C TYR A 125 4.97 -13.05 -13.01
N THR A 126 4.68 -11.84 -12.53
CA THR A 126 5.40 -10.66 -12.96
C THR A 126 6.88 -10.73 -12.59
N LEU A 127 7.18 -11.25 -11.40
CA LEU A 127 8.56 -11.47 -10.99
C LEU A 127 9.27 -12.45 -11.92
N LEU A 128 8.61 -13.57 -12.23
CA LEU A 128 9.19 -14.59 -13.11
C LEU A 128 9.42 -14.07 -14.53
N SER A 129 8.63 -13.11 -14.99
CA SER A 129 8.81 -12.50 -16.30
C SER A 129 9.96 -11.48 -16.34
N ARG A 130 10.45 -11.03 -15.17
CA ARG A 130 11.65 -10.21 -15.07
C ARG A 130 12.84 -11.15 -15.19
N LYS A 131 13.57 -11.07 -16.25
CA LYS A 131 14.74 -11.88 -16.60
C LYS A 131 15.26 -12.79 -15.46
N ILE A 132 14.82 -14.03 -15.45
CA ILE A 132 15.25 -15.07 -14.51
C ILE A 132 16.78 -15.15 -14.55
N GLY A 133 17.41 -15.25 -13.38
CA GLY A 133 18.86 -15.19 -13.27
C GLY A 133 19.35 -13.87 -12.69
N ARG A 134 18.46 -12.87 -12.61
CA ARG A 134 18.74 -11.61 -11.95
C ARG A 134 17.99 -11.45 -10.61
N ALA A 135 17.11 -12.39 -10.30
CA ALA A 135 16.33 -12.33 -9.07
C ALA A 135 17.04 -13.07 -7.96
N HIS A 136 17.25 -12.38 -6.85
CA HIS A 136 17.80 -12.93 -5.62
C HIS A 136 16.87 -12.50 -4.47
N VAL A 137 16.58 -13.43 -3.63
CA VAL A 137 15.69 -13.17 -2.48
C VAL A 137 16.50 -12.96 -1.23
#